data_0f7d96ba735926187cf6502045b95d7f
#
_entry.id   0f7d96ba735926187cf6502045b95d7f
#
_cell.length_a   1.000
_cell.length_b   1.000
_cell.length_c   1.000
_cell.angle_alpha   90.00
_cell.angle_beta   90.00
_cell.angle_gamma   90.00
#
_symmetry.space_group_name_H-M   'P 1'
#
loop_
_entity.id
_entity.type
_entity.pdbx_description
1 polymer ?
#
loop_
_entity_poly.entity_id
_entity_poly.type
_entity_poly.pdbx_seq_one_letter_code
_entity_poly.pdbx_strand_id
1 'polypeptide(L)'
;MYEPIRTPSSRGSAHSTMAGTPSDFPHRSREEELDIQLAAHLAALLAVTDELRAAVPSAELDSAAARLAQQVSRLRGGRTPVRATLAAGPADPHPSVLHERAHALAGRALLVAASRADTAAAILAAQRMDAHAAALAGAGELSTAG
;
A
#
# COMPACT_ATOMS: atom_id res chain seq x y z
N MET A 1 -44.12 -18.49 32.63
CA MET A 1 -43.80 -18.23 32.13
C MET A 1 -43.10 -17.95 31.46
N TYR A 2 -43.38 -17.75 31.37
CA TYR A 2 -42.68 -17.33 30.75
C TYR A 2 -41.99 -16.75 30.42
N GLU A 3 -41.66 -16.58 30.43
CA GLU A 3 -41.06 -15.87 30.14
C GLU A 3 -40.25 -15.54 29.66
N PRO A 4 -40.39 -15.67 29.85
CA PRO A 4 -39.65 -15.14 29.41
C PRO A 4 -38.96 -14.87 28.73
N ILE A 5 -38.99 -14.69 28.72
CA ILE A 5 -38.37 -14.31 28.00
C ILE A 5 -37.83 -13.72 27.58
N ARG A 6 -37.88 -13.45 27.99
CA ARG A 6 -37.43 -12.64 27.58
C ARG A 6 -36.60 -12.25 27.25
N THR A 7 -36.50 -12.17 27.28
CA THR A 7 -35.71 -11.61 26.94
C THR A 7 -35.09 -11.31 26.39
N PRO A 8 -35.11 -11.30 26.54
CA PRO A 8 -34.31 -10.65 26.06
C PRO A 8 -33.74 -10.26 25.45
N SER A 9 -33.73 -10.07 25.72
CA SER A 9 -33.22 -9.56 25.25
C SER A 9 -32.67 -9.21 24.68
N SER A 10 -32.76 -9.19 25.00
CA SER A 10 -32.26 -8.66 24.64
C SER A 10 -31.73 -8.39 24.04
N ARG A 11 -31.72 -8.42 24.35
CA ARG A 11 -31.26 -7.95 23.94
C ARG A 11 -30.72 -7.66 23.34
N GLY A 12 -30.71 -7.79 23.62
CA GLY A 12 -30.28 -7.18 23.23
C GLY A 12 -29.73 -6.95 22.81
N SER A 13 -29.70 -6.84 23.03
CA SER A 13 -29.22 -6.41 22.81
C SER A 13 -28.60 -6.11 22.38
N ALA A 14 -28.74 -6.19 22.75
CA ALA A 14 -28.18 -5.66 22.63
C ALA A 14 -27.77 -5.39 22.05
N HIS A 15 -27.69 -5.09 22.20
CA HIS A 15 -27.24 -4.57 21.83
C HIS A 15 -27.02 -3.92 21.52
N SER A 16 -27.03 -3.76 21.86
CA SER A 16 -26.78 -3.01 21.91
C SER A 16 -26.43 -2.49 21.85
N THR A 17 -26.48 -2.47 22.25
CA THR A 17 -26.06 -1.91 22.36
C THR A 17 -25.60 -1.63 22.12
N MET A 18 -25.63 -1.71 22.50
CA MET A 18 -25.08 -1.26 22.35
C MET A 18 -24.78 -0.87 21.95
N ALA A 19 -25.03 -0.72 22.25
CA ALA A 19 -24.65 -0.15 21.70
C ALA A 19 -24.04 0.29 21.64
N GLY A 20 -24.35 0.46 21.71
CA GLY A 20 -23.50 1.51 21.65
C GLY A 20 -22.22 1.25 22.12
N THR A 21 -22.10 0.91 23.05
CA THR A 21 -20.92 0.70 23.40
C THR A 21 -19.82 0.62 22.47
N PRO A 22 -20.00 0.69 21.32
CA PRO A 22 -18.95 0.67 20.36
C PRO A 22 -18.01 1.84 20.46
N SER A 23 -18.36 2.83 21.16
CA SER A 23 -17.50 3.98 21.32
C SER A 23 -16.21 3.66 22.05
N ASP A 24 -16.19 2.64 22.88
CA ASP A 24 -14.98 2.27 23.61
C ASP A 24 -13.97 1.56 22.73
N PHE A 25 -14.43 1.01 21.61
CA PHE A 25 -13.60 0.31 20.65
C PHE A 25 -13.92 0.89 19.29
N PRO A 26 -13.22 1.96 18.92
CA PRO A 26 -13.57 2.64 17.67
C PRO A 26 -13.50 1.67 16.51
N HIS A 27 -14.59 1.64 15.77
CA HIS A 27 -14.65 0.89 14.53
C HIS A 27 -14.08 1.73 13.42
N ARG A 28 -13.15 1.16 12.67
CA ARG A 28 -12.71 1.81 11.48
C ARG A 28 -13.82 1.71 10.45
N SER A 29 -14.06 2.80 9.73
CA SER A 29 -14.93 2.76 8.58
C SER A 29 -14.23 1.95 7.49
N ARG A 30 -15.02 1.52 6.50
CA ARG A 30 -14.43 0.81 5.37
C ARG A 30 -13.41 1.68 4.65
N GLU A 31 -13.69 2.96 4.54
CA GLU A 31 -12.77 3.89 3.89
C GLU A 31 -11.47 4.03 4.66
N GLU A 32 -11.55 4.11 5.99
CA GLU A 32 -10.36 4.16 6.82
C GLU A 32 -9.54 2.89 6.68
N GLU A 33 -10.20 1.76 6.63
CA GLU A 33 -9.52 0.49 6.46
C GLU A 33 -8.81 0.42 5.10
N LEU A 34 -9.47 0.88 4.05
CA LEU A 34 -8.87 0.93 2.73
C LEU A 34 -7.66 1.89 2.70
N ASP A 35 -7.76 3.03 3.38
CA ASP A 35 -6.64 3.97 3.46
C ASP A 35 -5.44 3.34 4.17
N ILE A 36 -5.68 2.56 5.21
CA ILE A 36 -4.61 1.87 5.94
C ILE A 36 -3.95 0.84 5.03
N GLN A 37 -4.74 0.06 4.30
CA GLN A 37 -4.22 -0.93 3.37
C GLN A 37 -3.43 -0.28 2.24
N LEU A 38 -3.97 0.80 1.69
CA LEU A 38 -3.32 1.53 0.62
C LEU A 38 -1.97 2.08 1.08
N ALA A 39 -1.94 2.69 2.26
CA ALA A 39 -0.69 3.22 2.80
C ALA A 39 0.34 2.11 2.99
N ALA A 40 -0.09 0.93 3.42
CA ALA A 40 0.82 -0.20 3.61
C ALA A 40 1.41 -0.67 2.28
N HIS A 41 0.58 -0.79 1.23
CA HIS A 41 1.09 -1.20 -0.07
C HIS A 41 2.03 -0.16 -0.67
N LEU A 42 1.69 1.13 -0.54
CA LEU A 42 2.55 2.20 -1.05
C LEU A 42 3.85 2.29 -0.26
N ALA A 43 3.82 2.04 1.05
CA ALA A 43 5.03 2.05 1.86
C ALA A 43 5.95 0.87 1.48
N ALA A 44 5.38 -0.29 1.22
CA ALA A 44 6.15 -1.44 0.76
C ALA A 44 6.76 -1.17 -0.62
N LEU A 45 5.99 -0.54 -1.51
CA LEU A 45 6.48 -0.15 -2.83
C LEU A 45 7.61 0.87 -2.72
N LEU A 46 7.49 1.82 -1.79
CA LEU A 46 8.55 2.79 -1.53
C LEU A 46 9.83 2.09 -1.07
N ALA A 47 9.71 1.10 -0.19
CA ALA A 47 10.88 0.37 0.28
C ALA A 47 11.60 -0.35 -0.87
N VAL A 48 10.85 -0.99 -1.77
CA VAL A 48 11.45 -1.65 -2.94
C VAL A 48 12.05 -0.61 -3.88
N THR A 49 11.39 0.54 -4.04
CA THR A 49 11.91 1.63 -4.86
C THR A 49 13.25 2.13 -4.31
N ASP A 50 13.37 2.24 -2.98
CA ASP A 50 14.63 2.64 -2.35
C ASP A 50 15.73 1.60 -2.59
N GLU A 51 15.39 0.30 -2.54
CA GLU A 51 16.36 -0.75 -2.87
C GLU A 51 16.84 -0.63 -4.30
N LEU A 52 15.92 -0.37 -5.23
CA LEU A 52 16.28 -0.16 -6.62
C LEU A 52 17.19 1.06 -6.80
N ARG A 53 16.89 2.14 -6.08
CA ARG A 53 17.71 3.36 -6.13
C ARG A 53 19.13 3.10 -5.66
N ALA A 54 19.29 2.24 -4.66
CA ALA A 54 20.62 1.87 -4.18
C ALA A 54 21.38 1.02 -5.20
N ALA A 55 20.66 0.15 -5.91
CA ALA A 55 21.27 -0.77 -6.87
C ALA A 55 21.54 -0.09 -8.22
N VAL A 56 20.58 0.67 -8.72
CA VAL A 56 20.66 1.30 -10.05
C VAL A 56 20.09 2.72 -9.93
N PRO A 57 20.89 3.68 -9.46
CA PRO A 57 20.41 5.05 -9.28
C PRO A 57 19.89 5.65 -10.56
N SER A 58 18.76 6.35 -10.46
CA SER A 58 18.20 7.08 -11.60
C SER A 58 17.31 8.22 -11.09
N ALA A 59 17.21 9.27 -11.90
CA ALA A 59 16.35 10.40 -11.57
C ALA A 59 14.87 9.98 -11.53
N GLU A 60 14.50 9.04 -12.40
CA GLU A 60 13.13 8.54 -12.44
C GLU A 60 12.76 7.84 -11.12
N LEU A 61 13.65 7.01 -10.60
CA LEU A 61 13.42 6.35 -9.32
C LEU A 61 13.44 7.34 -8.16
N ASP A 62 14.28 8.37 -8.21
CA ASP A 62 14.29 9.42 -7.19
C ASP A 62 12.95 10.13 -7.14
N SER A 63 12.42 10.50 -8.30
CA SER A 63 11.12 11.15 -8.40
C SER A 63 10.00 10.25 -7.90
N ALA A 64 10.05 8.97 -8.28
CA ALA A 64 9.06 8.00 -7.87
C ALA A 64 9.04 7.86 -6.34
N ALA A 65 10.23 7.75 -5.73
CA ALA A 65 10.34 7.62 -4.28
C ALA A 65 9.74 8.83 -3.57
N ALA A 66 10.02 10.03 -4.09
CA ALA A 66 9.47 11.25 -3.49
C ALA A 66 7.94 11.26 -3.56
N ARG A 67 7.37 10.88 -4.70
CA ARG A 67 5.92 10.86 -4.84
C ARG A 67 5.26 9.78 -3.99
N LEU A 68 5.89 8.62 -3.88
CA LEU A 68 5.40 7.56 -3.01
C LEU A 68 5.42 7.99 -1.56
N ALA A 69 6.52 8.60 -1.11
CA ALA A 69 6.62 9.09 0.25
C ALA A 69 5.54 10.12 0.55
N GLN A 70 5.25 10.99 -0.40
CA GLN A 70 4.22 12.02 -0.24
C GLN A 70 2.84 11.39 -0.06
N GLN A 71 2.51 10.37 -0.85
CA GLN A 71 1.22 9.70 -0.73
C GLN A 71 1.09 8.92 0.59
N VAL A 72 2.16 8.24 1.01
CA VAL A 72 2.14 7.54 2.30
C VAL A 72 1.93 8.54 3.44
N SER A 73 2.63 9.67 3.39
CA SER A 73 2.49 10.71 4.40
C SER A 73 1.05 11.23 4.44
N ARG A 74 0.48 11.53 3.28
CA ARG A 74 -0.90 12.01 3.21
C ARG A 74 -1.88 11.02 3.83
N LEU A 75 -1.73 9.73 3.49
CA LEU A 75 -2.64 8.69 4.00
C LEU A 75 -2.46 8.43 5.49
N ARG A 76 -1.30 8.75 6.03
CA ARG A 76 -1.00 8.55 7.45
C ARG A 76 -1.07 9.83 8.25
N GLY A 77 -1.84 10.81 7.80
CA GLY A 77 -2.09 12.03 8.54
C GLY A 77 -0.90 12.97 8.62
N GLY A 78 -0.05 12.97 7.62
CA GLY A 78 1.08 13.89 7.54
C GLY A 78 2.38 13.35 8.14
N ARG A 79 2.37 12.10 8.64
CA ARG A 79 3.60 11.54 9.21
C ARG A 79 4.52 11.06 8.12
N THR A 80 5.78 11.48 8.22
CA THR A 80 6.79 11.08 7.25
C THR A 80 7.07 9.57 7.37
N PRO A 81 7.10 8.84 6.25
CA PRO A 81 7.42 7.42 6.30
C PRO A 81 8.84 7.17 6.81
N VAL A 82 8.99 6.11 7.59
CA VAL A 82 10.31 5.67 8.01
C VAL A 82 10.99 5.00 6.83
N ARG A 83 12.21 5.43 6.55
CA ARG A 83 12.99 4.93 5.41
C ARG A 83 14.27 4.28 5.92
N ALA A 84 14.55 3.09 5.43
CA ALA A 84 15.79 2.41 5.79
C ALA A 84 16.94 3.04 5.00
N THR A 85 18.11 3.14 5.65
CA THR A 85 19.32 3.51 4.98
C THR A 85 19.88 2.25 4.34
N LEU A 86 20.03 2.27 3.02
CA LEU A 86 20.52 1.12 2.29
C LEU A 86 21.99 1.34 1.95
N ALA A 87 22.80 0.34 2.25
CA ALA A 87 24.21 0.40 1.89
C ALA A 87 24.38 0.18 0.40
N ALA A 88 25.24 0.98 -0.23
CA ALA A 88 25.59 0.74 -1.60
C ALA A 88 26.39 -0.56 -1.69
N GLY A 89 26.09 -1.36 -2.70
CA GLY A 89 26.82 -2.60 -2.89
C GLY A 89 26.11 -3.51 -3.88
N PRO A 90 26.60 -4.73 -4.03
CA PRO A 90 25.94 -5.68 -4.94
C PRO A 90 24.48 -5.83 -4.54
N ALA A 91 23.62 -5.71 -5.51
CA ALA A 91 22.20 -5.88 -5.25
C ALA A 91 21.90 -7.36 -5.05
N ASP A 92 21.31 -7.66 -3.94
CA ASP A 92 20.79 -8.97 -3.65
C ASP A 92 19.46 -8.73 -2.96
N PRO A 93 18.35 -8.90 -3.67
CA PRO A 93 18.22 -9.64 -4.93
C PRO A 93 18.56 -8.82 -6.17
N HIS A 94 18.60 -9.49 -7.30
CA HIS A 94 18.85 -8.89 -8.61
C HIS A 94 17.78 -7.83 -8.93
N PRO A 95 18.13 -6.74 -9.63
CA PRO A 95 17.16 -5.70 -9.95
C PRO A 95 15.87 -6.19 -10.62
N SER A 96 15.94 -7.21 -11.48
CA SER A 96 14.71 -7.72 -12.10
C SER A 96 13.74 -8.29 -11.07
N VAL A 97 14.24 -8.92 -10.01
CA VAL A 97 13.39 -9.42 -8.93
C VAL A 97 12.73 -8.25 -8.20
N LEU A 98 13.48 -7.17 -8.00
CA LEU A 98 12.93 -5.97 -7.37
C LEU A 98 11.86 -5.32 -8.25
N HIS A 99 12.07 -5.27 -9.57
CA HIS A 99 11.06 -4.74 -10.48
C HIS A 99 9.80 -5.59 -10.49
N GLU A 100 9.92 -6.91 -10.44
CA GLU A 100 8.77 -7.80 -10.36
C GLU A 100 7.98 -7.57 -9.08
N ARG A 101 8.71 -7.46 -7.96
CA ARG A 101 8.08 -7.22 -6.66
C ARG A 101 7.39 -5.86 -6.65
N ALA A 102 8.06 -4.84 -7.19
CA ALA A 102 7.49 -3.49 -7.26
C ALA A 102 6.24 -3.48 -8.13
N HIS A 103 6.26 -4.16 -9.26
CA HIS A 103 5.09 -4.25 -10.14
C HIS A 103 3.91 -4.87 -9.42
N ALA A 104 4.14 -5.96 -8.69
CA ALA A 104 3.08 -6.62 -7.93
C ALA A 104 2.50 -5.72 -6.83
N LEU A 105 3.37 -5.00 -6.13
CA LEU A 105 2.93 -4.08 -5.06
C LEU A 105 2.13 -2.92 -5.65
N ALA A 106 2.58 -2.37 -6.77
CA ALA A 106 1.86 -1.29 -7.45
C ALA A 106 0.48 -1.77 -7.90
N GLY A 107 0.37 -3.01 -8.38
CA GLY A 107 -0.92 -3.58 -8.75
C GLY A 107 -1.87 -3.69 -7.57
N ARG A 108 -1.37 -4.13 -6.42
CA ARG A 108 -2.20 -4.20 -5.21
C ARG A 108 -2.64 -2.82 -4.75
N ALA A 109 -1.71 -1.85 -4.80
CA ALA A 109 -2.04 -0.48 -4.44
C ALA A 109 -3.11 0.09 -5.37
N LEU A 110 -3.00 -0.21 -6.67
CA LEU A 110 -3.98 0.27 -7.65
C LEU A 110 -5.38 -0.26 -7.34
N LEU A 111 -5.50 -1.55 -7.01
CA LEU A 111 -6.79 -2.14 -6.70
C LEU A 111 -7.42 -1.47 -5.46
N VAL A 112 -6.63 -1.24 -4.42
CA VAL A 112 -7.15 -0.61 -3.22
C VAL A 112 -7.49 0.85 -3.48
N ALA A 113 -6.63 1.56 -4.21
CA ALA A 113 -6.88 2.97 -4.54
C ALA A 113 -8.18 3.11 -5.36
N ALA A 114 -8.40 2.20 -6.32
CA ALA A 114 -9.63 2.21 -7.11
C ALA A 114 -10.85 1.95 -6.23
N SER A 115 -10.76 0.98 -5.31
CA SER A 115 -11.85 0.69 -4.39
C SER A 115 -12.15 1.87 -3.46
N ARG A 116 -11.12 2.62 -3.11
CA ARG A 116 -11.26 3.80 -2.25
C ARG A 116 -11.64 5.05 -3.04
N ALA A 117 -11.61 4.98 -4.36
CA ALA A 117 -11.79 6.14 -5.26
C ALA A 117 -10.73 7.22 -5.00
N ASP A 118 -9.52 6.78 -4.66
CA ASP A 118 -8.39 7.70 -4.43
C ASP A 118 -7.65 7.87 -5.76
N THR A 119 -8.04 8.90 -6.50
CA THR A 119 -7.55 9.11 -7.86
C THR A 119 -6.04 9.36 -7.89
N ALA A 120 -5.53 10.17 -6.98
CA ALA A 120 -4.11 10.50 -6.97
C ALA A 120 -3.26 9.26 -6.74
N ALA A 121 -3.63 8.43 -5.77
CA ALA A 121 -2.92 7.20 -5.50
C ALA A 121 -3.05 6.21 -6.65
N ALA A 122 -4.24 6.12 -7.26
CA ALA A 122 -4.48 5.22 -8.38
C ALA A 122 -3.59 5.58 -9.59
N ILE A 123 -3.49 6.86 -9.90
CA ILE A 123 -2.65 7.33 -11.00
C ILE A 123 -1.19 6.98 -10.73
N LEU A 124 -0.71 7.28 -9.54
CA LEU A 124 0.69 6.98 -9.19
C LEU A 124 0.96 5.47 -9.26
N ALA A 125 0.06 4.65 -8.71
CA ALA A 125 0.23 3.20 -8.75
C ALA A 125 0.27 2.68 -10.18
N ALA A 126 -0.62 3.17 -11.04
CA ALA A 126 -0.63 2.77 -12.45
C ALA A 126 0.66 3.18 -13.17
N GLN A 127 1.15 4.38 -12.90
CA GLN A 127 2.41 4.85 -13.47
C GLN A 127 3.58 3.96 -13.02
N ARG A 128 3.59 3.56 -11.76
CA ARG A 128 4.64 2.68 -11.27
C ARG A 128 4.55 1.29 -11.89
N MET A 129 3.34 0.76 -12.08
CA MET A 129 3.18 -0.51 -12.79
C MET A 129 3.80 -0.44 -14.19
N ASP A 130 3.47 0.62 -14.92
CA ASP A 130 3.99 0.79 -16.27
C ASP A 130 5.51 0.90 -16.30
N ALA A 131 6.06 1.66 -15.37
CA ALA A 131 7.51 1.85 -15.31
C ALA A 131 8.25 0.55 -15.02
N HIS A 132 7.74 -0.24 -14.09
CA HIS A 132 8.38 -1.51 -13.74
C HIS A 132 8.19 -2.55 -14.84
N ALA A 133 7.03 -2.57 -15.49
CA ALA A 133 6.79 -3.44 -16.64
C ALA A 133 7.75 -3.11 -17.78
N ALA A 134 7.98 -1.81 -18.05
CA ALA A 134 8.91 -1.38 -19.09
C ALA A 134 10.34 -1.80 -18.76
N ALA A 135 10.73 -1.68 -17.48
CA ALA A 135 12.07 -2.09 -17.07
C ALA A 135 12.28 -3.60 -17.28
N LEU A 136 11.26 -4.39 -16.97
CA LEU A 136 11.32 -5.84 -17.15
C LEU A 136 11.34 -6.22 -18.62
N ALA A 137 10.58 -5.53 -19.46
CA ALA A 137 10.57 -5.77 -20.89
C ALA A 137 11.94 -5.41 -21.50
N GLY A 138 12.53 -4.29 -21.08
CA GLY A 138 13.85 -3.89 -21.55
C GLY A 138 14.93 -4.89 -21.17
N ALA A 139 14.87 -5.41 -19.95
CA ALA A 139 15.81 -6.42 -19.50
C ALA A 139 15.66 -7.72 -20.31
N GLY A 140 14.42 -8.10 -20.60
CA GLY A 140 14.15 -9.27 -21.41
C GLY A 140 14.68 -9.13 -22.83
N GLU A 141 14.50 -7.96 -23.42
CA GLU A 141 15.02 -7.67 -24.75
C GLU A 141 16.53 -7.75 -24.81
N LEU A 142 17.21 -7.16 -23.82
CA LEU A 142 18.65 -7.23 -23.75
C LEU A 142 19.14 -8.67 -23.60
N SER A 143 18.45 -9.46 -22.79
CA SER A 143 18.79 -10.87 -22.62
C SER A 143 18.61 -11.65 -23.91
N THR A 144 17.58 -11.34 -24.68
CA THR A 144 17.30 -12.02 -25.94
C THR A 144 18.31 -11.61 -27.03
N ALA A 145 18.69 -10.35 -27.03
CA ALA A 145 19.62 -9.83 -28.02
C ALA A 145 21.05 -10.30 -27.80
N GLY A 146 21.36 -10.63 -26.56
CA GLY A 146 22.68 -11.14 -26.22
C GLY A 146 22.78 -12.61 -26.53
#